data_c0af8594c61d400cd3e238d7d1b7e529
#
_entry.id   c0af8594c61d400cd3e238d7d1b7e529
#
_cell.length_a   1.000
_cell.length_b   1.000
_cell.length_c   1.000
_cell.angle_alpha   90.00
_cell.angle_beta   90.00
_cell.angle_gamma   90.00
#
_symmetry.space_group_name_H-M   'P 1'
#
loop_
_entity.id
_entity.type
_entity.pdbx_description
1 polymer ?
#
loop_
_entity_poly.entity_id
_entity_poly.type
_entity_poly.pdbx_seq_one_letter_code
_entity_poly.pdbx_strand_id
1 'polypeptide(L)'
;RRDEALLSAVPREARRVYKMRNIIHSVFDTESFFEIGRSWGKSIITAFARLDGYPVAVFAEDPYQYGGAWTADACRKLVRLLDTASTFHLPVVHLEDCPGFLIGKESEENSTIRYGSQALAALGQLTTPFACVVIRKAFGVAGAANNKPGYRSLRYAWPSGDWGSLPIEGGIEVAYKQDLADADDPES
;
A
#
# COMPACT_ATOMS: atom_id res chain seq x y z
N ARG A 1 -18.45 12.58 7.71
CA ARG A 1 -19.30 11.46 7.26
C ARG A 1 -18.93 10.23 8.10
N ARG A 2 -19.92 9.55 8.64
CA ARG A 2 -19.73 8.24 9.32
C ARG A 2 -20.38 7.19 8.43
N ASP A 3 -19.57 6.27 7.92
CA ASP A 3 -20.02 5.17 7.08
C ASP A 3 -19.84 3.87 7.87
N GLU A 4 -20.95 3.29 8.34
CA GLU A 4 -20.93 2.05 9.14
C GLU A 4 -20.41 0.86 8.34
N ALA A 5 -20.50 0.90 7.00
CA ALA A 5 -19.94 -0.15 6.14
C ALA A 5 -18.41 -0.31 6.31
N LEU A 6 -17.72 0.75 6.75
CA LEU A 6 -16.28 0.68 7.02
C LEU A 6 -15.93 -0.21 8.21
N LEU A 7 -16.84 -0.41 9.17
CA LEU A 7 -16.61 -1.28 10.35
C LEU A 7 -16.42 -2.74 9.98
N SER A 8 -16.93 -3.17 8.82
CA SER A 8 -16.84 -4.55 8.31
C SER A 8 -16.15 -4.64 6.95
N ALA A 9 -15.53 -3.56 6.48
CA ALA A 9 -14.93 -3.50 5.14
C ALA A 9 -13.71 -4.42 4.98
N VAL A 10 -12.94 -4.61 6.06
CA VAL A 10 -11.75 -5.47 6.09
C VAL A 10 -12.08 -6.77 6.80
N PRO A 11 -11.95 -7.95 6.13
CA PRO A 11 -12.17 -9.25 6.74
C PRO A 11 -11.17 -9.52 7.88
N ARG A 12 -11.60 -10.22 8.93
CA ARG A 12 -10.71 -10.67 10.02
C ARG A 12 -9.71 -11.73 9.55
N GLU A 13 -10.10 -12.54 8.55
CA GLU A 13 -9.22 -13.55 7.95
C GLU A 13 -8.16 -12.87 7.08
N ALA A 14 -6.88 -13.00 7.43
CA ALA A 14 -5.77 -12.32 6.77
C ALA A 14 -5.65 -12.65 5.26
N ARG A 15 -6.06 -13.86 4.85
CA ARG A 15 -6.00 -14.32 3.45
C ARG A 15 -7.20 -13.88 2.62
N ARG A 16 -8.28 -13.44 3.23
CA ARG A 16 -9.48 -13.01 2.51
C ARG A 16 -9.29 -11.62 1.94
N VAL A 17 -9.52 -11.48 0.63
CA VAL A 17 -9.43 -10.19 -0.08
C VAL A 17 -10.70 -9.36 0.08
N TYR A 18 -10.59 -8.06 -0.08
CA TYR A 18 -11.69 -7.10 -0.02
C TYR A 18 -11.49 -6.01 -1.08
N LYS A 19 -12.55 -5.28 -1.41
CA LYS A 19 -12.52 -4.25 -2.45
C LYS A 19 -12.04 -2.91 -1.86
N MET A 20 -10.77 -2.59 -2.03
CA MET A 20 -10.19 -1.30 -1.61
C MET A 20 -10.97 -0.11 -2.19
N ARG A 21 -11.49 -0.22 -3.41
CA ARG A 21 -12.31 0.83 -4.02
C ARG A 21 -13.57 1.17 -3.24
N ASN A 22 -14.16 0.21 -2.50
CA ASN A 22 -15.31 0.50 -1.62
C ASN A 22 -14.89 1.40 -0.46
N ILE A 23 -13.71 1.17 0.12
CA ILE A 23 -13.15 2.04 1.18
C ILE A 23 -12.88 3.43 0.61
N ILE A 24 -12.26 3.51 -0.57
CA ILE A 24 -11.98 4.79 -1.25
C ILE A 24 -13.29 5.58 -1.43
N HIS A 25 -14.34 4.98 -1.96
CA HIS A 25 -15.63 5.65 -2.16
C HIS A 25 -16.31 6.09 -0.86
N SER A 26 -16.02 5.43 0.27
CA SER A 26 -16.53 5.84 1.59
C SER A 26 -15.71 6.97 2.22
N VAL A 27 -14.42 7.04 1.94
CA VAL A 27 -13.50 8.02 2.54
C VAL A 27 -13.54 9.35 1.79
N PHE A 28 -13.52 9.33 0.46
CA PHE A 28 -13.47 10.54 -0.37
C PHE A 28 -14.87 11.05 -0.71
N ASP A 29 -14.93 12.29 -1.18
CA ASP A 29 -16.18 12.95 -1.52
C ASP A 29 -16.89 12.22 -2.66
N THR A 30 -18.21 12.17 -2.59
CA THR A 30 -19.05 11.50 -3.59
C THR A 30 -18.78 12.06 -4.98
N GLU A 31 -18.66 11.17 -5.99
CA GLU A 31 -18.42 11.49 -7.39
C GLU A 31 -17.09 12.23 -7.68
N SER A 32 -16.21 12.35 -6.70
CA SER A 32 -14.91 13.01 -6.89
C SER A 32 -13.79 12.07 -7.33
N PHE A 33 -13.97 10.76 -7.20
CA PHE A 33 -12.93 9.77 -7.46
C PHE A 33 -12.69 9.57 -8.97
N PHE A 34 -11.53 9.97 -9.44
CA PHE A 34 -11.07 9.81 -10.80
C PHE A 34 -9.84 8.90 -10.87
N GLU A 35 -10.05 7.61 -11.16
CA GLU A 35 -8.99 6.59 -11.23
C GLU A 35 -8.17 6.73 -12.51
N ILE A 36 -6.84 6.73 -12.38
CA ILE A 36 -5.89 6.85 -13.48
C ILE A 36 -5.13 5.53 -13.64
N GLY A 37 -4.95 5.09 -14.90
CA GLY A 37 -4.16 3.91 -15.21
C GLY A 37 -4.73 2.60 -14.68
N ARG A 38 -6.04 2.45 -14.60
CA ARG A 38 -6.73 1.28 -14.05
C ARG A 38 -6.29 -0.06 -14.66
N SER A 39 -5.91 -0.07 -15.93
CA SER A 39 -5.51 -1.27 -16.66
C SER A 39 -4.02 -1.59 -16.56
N TRP A 40 -3.20 -0.72 -15.95
CA TRP A 40 -1.76 -0.85 -15.83
C TRP A 40 -1.33 -0.80 -14.37
N GLY A 41 -0.32 -1.61 -13.98
CA GLY A 41 0.17 -1.67 -12.60
C GLY A 41 -0.98 -1.91 -11.59
N LYS A 42 -1.81 -2.93 -11.85
CA LYS A 42 -3.13 -3.11 -11.21
C LYS A 42 -3.08 -3.31 -9.70
N SER A 43 -1.93 -3.72 -9.14
CA SER A 43 -1.78 -3.91 -7.70
C SER A 43 -1.77 -2.60 -6.90
N ILE A 44 -1.57 -1.45 -7.58
CA ILE A 44 -1.74 -0.11 -6.99
C ILE A 44 -2.84 0.63 -7.75
N ILE A 45 -3.79 1.16 -7.01
CA ILE A 45 -4.81 2.11 -7.48
C ILE A 45 -4.20 3.50 -7.38
N THR A 46 -4.30 4.30 -8.44
CA THR A 46 -3.90 5.72 -8.44
C THR A 46 -5.06 6.57 -8.93
N ALA A 47 -5.31 7.69 -8.27
CA ALA A 47 -6.45 8.54 -8.58
C ALA A 47 -6.23 10.00 -8.16
N PHE A 48 -7.09 10.87 -8.65
CA PHE A 48 -7.40 12.14 -8.02
C PHE A 48 -8.78 12.05 -7.38
N ALA A 49 -8.96 12.75 -6.27
CA ALA A 49 -10.23 12.82 -5.54
C ALA A 49 -10.35 14.14 -4.80
N ARG A 50 -11.45 14.34 -4.09
CA ARG A 50 -11.61 15.41 -3.11
C ARG A 50 -11.81 14.81 -1.73
N LEU A 51 -11.22 15.44 -0.73
CA LEU A 51 -11.41 15.13 0.67
C LEU A 51 -11.89 16.39 1.37
N ASP A 52 -13.16 16.41 1.78
CA ASP A 52 -13.83 17.59 2.35
C ASP A 52 -13.69 18.82 1.42
N GLY A 53 -13.91 18.62 0.11
CA GLY A 53 -13.80 19.65 -0.92
C GLY A 53 -12.38 19.91 -1.44
N TYR A 54 -11.33 19.51 -0.70
CA TYR A 54 -9.93 19.76 -1.08
C TYR A 54 -9.43 18.72 -2.09
N PRO A 55 -8.79 19.14 -3.21
CA PRO A 55 -8.23 18.21 -4.18
C PRO A 55 -7.01 17.48 -3.61
N VAL A 56 -6.96 16.17 -3.80
CA VAL A 56 -5.87 15.30 -3.34
C VAL A 56 -5.51 14.27 -4.40
N ALA A 57 -4.24 13.88 -4.43
CA ALA A 57 -3.80 12.66 -5.11
C ALA A 57 -3.98 11.47 -4.15
N VAL A 58 -4.42 10.34 -4.69
CA VAL A 58 -4.74 9.14 -3.90
C VAL A 58 -4.00 7.95 -4.48
N PHE A 59 -3.38 7.16 -3.62
CA PHE A 59 -3.00 5.80 -4.01
C PHE A 59 -3.35 4.80 -2.90
N ALA A 60 -3.59 3.56 -3.32
CA ALA A 60 -3.93 2.46 -2.44
C ALA A 60 -3.54 1.14 -3.07
N GLU A 61 -3.21 0.13 -2.31
CA GLU A 61 -3.01 -1.22 -2.81
C GLU A 61 -4.35 -1.91 -3.08
N ASP A 62 -4.40 -2.71 -4.16
CA ASP A 62 -5.56 -3.54 -4.50
C ASP A 62 -5.30 -5.00 -4.09
N PRO A 63 -5.90 -5.49 -2.99
CA PRO A 63 -5.67 -6.87 -2.53
C PRO A 63 -6.06 -7.94 -3.54
N TYR A 64 -6.93 -7.63 -4.52
CA TYR A 64 -7.29 -8.57 -5.59
C TYR A 64 -6.18 -8.81 -6.61
N GLN A 65 -5.15 -7.95 -6.61
CA GLN A 65 -4.04 -8.02 -7.56
C GLN A 65 -2.74 -8.28 -6.79
N TYR A 66 -2.22 -9.50 -6.86
CA TYR A 66 -0.99 -9.90 -6.16
C TYR A 66 -1.01 -9.64 -4.64
N GLY A 67 -2.21 -9.66 -4.03
CA GLY A 67 -2.38 -9.31 -2.61
C GLY A 67 -2.03 -7.87 -2.24
N GLY A 68 -1.91 -6.96 -3.22
CA GLY A 68 -1.44 -5.59 -3.04
C GLY A 68 0.08 -5.42 -3.15
N ALA A 69 0.83 -6.47 -3.51
CA ALA A 69 2.29 -6.39 -3.65
C ALA A 69 2.71 -5.40 -4.74
N TRP A 70 3.80 -4.69 -4.52
CA TRP A 70 4.34 -3.73 -5.47
C TRP A 70 5.09 -4.43 -6.60
N THR A 71 4.49 -4.42 -7.79
CA THR A 71 5.12 -4.88 -9.04
C THR A 71 5.93 -3.76 -9.69
N ALA A 72 6.77 -4.08 -10.66
CA ALA A 72 7.51 -3.09 -11.45
C ALA A 72 6.60 -2.02 -12.06
N ASP A 73 5.50 -2.44 -12.69
CA ASP A 73 4.53 -1.52 -13.29
C ASP A 73 3.76 -0.70 -12.25
N ALA A 74 3.43 -1.29 -11.09
CA ALA A 74 2.82 -0.57 -9.98
C ALA A 74 3.73 0.53 -9.46
N CYS A 75 5.03 0.25 -9.30
CA CYS A 75 6.04 1.24 -8.89
C CYS A 75 6.16 2.38 -9.91
N ARG A 76 6.24 2.07 -11.21
CA ARG A 76 6.29 3.08 -12.29
C ARG A 76 5.03 3.96 -12.33
N LYS A 77 3.87 3.35 -12.11
CA LYS A 77 2.59 4.06 -12.02
C LYS A 77 2.55 4.99 -10.82
N LEU A 78 3.04 4.53 -9.66
CA LEU A 78 3.13 5.33 -8.45
C LEU A 78 4.04 6.55 -8.65
N VAL A 79 5.23 6.38 -9.25
CA VAL A 79 6.15 7.49 -9.56
C VAL A 79 5.42 8.58 -10.36
N ARG A 80 4.67 8.20 -11.40
CA ARG A 80 3.92 9.18 -12.21
C ARG A 80 2.87 9.95 -11.42
N LEU A 81 2.18 9.29 -10.48
CA LEU A 81 1.23 9.98 -9.60
C LEU A 81 1.95 10.97 -8.67
N LEU A 82 3.06 10.55 -8.05
CA LEU A 82 3.82 11.37 -7.11
C LEU A 82 4.45 12.59 -7.81
N ASP A 83 4.99 12.42 -9.01
CA ASP A 83 5.50 13.51 -9.84
C ASP A 83 4.39 14.51 -10.19
N THR A 84 3.22 14.00 -10.56
CA THR A 84 2.05 14.84 -10.84
C THR A 84 1.60 15.58 -9.57
N ALA A 85 1.50 14.88 -8.43
CA ALA A 85 1.13 15.49 -7.17
C ALA A 85 2.12 16.59 -6.75
N SER A 86 3.42 16.37 -6.93
CA SER A 86 4.46 17.36 -6.65
C SER A 86 4.34 18.58 -7.58
N THR A 87 4.11 18.36 -8.88
CA THR A 87 3.99 19.42 -9.90
C THR A 87 2.79 20.33 -9.62
N PHE A 88 1.65 19.75 -9.23
CA PHE A 88 0.42 20.50 -8.97
C PHE A 88 0.21 20.82 -7.48
N HIS A 89 1.20 20.54 -6.64
CA HIS A 89 1.15 20.78 -5.18
C HIS A 89 -0.04 20.12 -4.48
N LEU A 90 -0.43 18.94 -4.95
CA LEU A 90 -1.55 18.19 -4.37
C LEU A 90 -1.08 17.42 -3.13
N PRO A 91 -1.78 17.51 -2.00
CA PRO A 91 -1.59 16.57 -0.90
C PRO A 91 -1.81 15.13 -1.36
N VAL A 92 -1.07 14.19 -0.80
CA VAL A 92 -1.18 12.77 -1.14
C VAL A 92 -1.80 12.01 0.02
N VAL A 93 -2.80 11.20 -0.28
CA VAL A 93 -3.43 10.27 0.66
C VAL A 93 -3.16 8.85 0.22
N HIS A 94 -2.58 8.06 1.11
CA HIS A 94 -2.30 6.64 0.94
C HIS A 94 -3.19 5.81 1.85
N LEU A 95 -3.93 4.85 1.27
CA LEU A 95 -4.67 3.82 2.00
C LEU A 95 -3.87 2.51 1.86
N GLU A 96 -3.10 2.17 2.88
CA GLU A 96 -2.05 1.17 2.83
C GLU A 96 -2.55 -0.24 3.14
N ASP A 97 -2.35 -1.18 2.20
CA ASP A 97 -2.46 -2.63 2.40
C ASP A 97 -1.33 -3.34 1.61
N CYS A 98 -0.09 -3.03 1.98
CA CYS A 98 1.12 -3.42 1.26
C CYS A 98 1.83 -4.61 1.93
N PRO A 99 1.84 -5.80 1.32
CA PRO A 99 2.60 -6.95 1.84
C PRO A 99 4.11 -6.87 1.53
N GLY A 100 4.55 -5.86 0.77
CA GLY A 100 5.92 -5.71 0.29
C GLY A 100 6.04 -5.66 -1.22
N PHE A 101 7.26 -5.74 -1.74
CA PHE A 101 7.50 -5.92 -3.17
C PHE A 101 7.14 -7.33 -3.62
N LEU A 102 6.66 -7.46 -4.87
CA LEU A 102 6.48 -8.77 -5.49
C LEU A 102 7.85 -9.43 -5.66
N ILE A 103 7.95 -10.69 -5.24
CA ILE A 103 9.16 -11.52 -5.33
C ILE A 103 9.00 -12.63 -6.38
N GLY A 104 10.09 -13.27 -6.74
CA GLY A 104 10.13 -14.40 -7.67
C GLY A 104 10.79 -14.03 -8.99
N LYS A 105 11.09 -15.06 -9.81
CA LYS A 105 11.88 -14.94 -11.04
C LYS A 105 11.34 -13.89 -12.00
N GLU A 106 10.04 -13.92 -12.28
CA GLU A 106 9.39 -12.94 -13.18
C GLU A 106 9.53 -11.50 -12.65
N SER A 107 9.45 -11.32 -11.33
CA SER A 107 9.62 -10.02 -10.69
C SER A 107 11.05 -9.49 -10.84
N GLU A 108 12.04 -10.36 -10.73
CA GLU A 108 13.45 -10.01 -10.93
C GLU A 108 13.74 -9.66 -12.39
N GLU A 109 13.24 -10.47 -13.35
CA GLU A 109 13.35 -10.21 -14.78
C GLU A 109 12.70 -8.88 -15.18
N ASN A 110 11.59 -8.51 -14.55
CA ASN A 110 10.90 -7.22 -14.72
C ASN A 110 11.56 -6.06 -13.95
N SER A 111 12.67 -6.29 -13.27
CA SER A 111 13.42 -5.27 -12.52
C SER A 111 12.59 -4.59 -11.42
N THR A 112 11.78 -5.32 -10.69
CA THR A 112 10.89 -4.79 -9.64
C THR A 112 11.66 -3.98 -8.59
N ILE A 113 12.82 -4.45 -8.14
CA ILE A 113 13.63 -3.72 -7.15
C ILE A 113 14.14 -2.39 -7.70
N ARG A 114 14.53 -2.32 -8.97
CA ARG A 114 14.96 -1.07 -9.62
C ARG A 114 13.83 -0.05 -9.66
N TYR A 115 12.65 -0.42 -10.11
CA TYR A 115 11.49 0.47 -10.15
C TYR A 115 10.96 0.75 -8.74
N GLY A 116 11.06 -0.21 -7.82
CA GLY A 116 10.79 -0.02 -6.40
C GLY A 116 11.65 1.08 -5.79
N SER A 117 12.97 1.06 -6.03
CA SER A 117 13.88 2.10 -5.56
C SER A 117 13.53 3.48 -6.12
N GLN A 118 13.06 3.56 -7.37
CA GLN A 118 12.58 4.82 -7.94
C GLN A 118 11.30 5.31 -7.25
N ALA A 119 10.37 4.41 -6.93
CA ALA A 119 9.16 4.77 -6.19
C ALA A 119 9.48 5.25 -4.76
N LEU A 120 10.42 4.59 -4.07
CA LEU A 120 10.92 5.04 -2.76
C LEU A 120 11.56 6.42 -2.84
N ALA A 121 12.39 6.66 -3.87
CA ALA A 121 13.00 7.97 -4.10
C ALA A 121 11.95 9.05 -4.35
N ALA A 122 10.94 8.78 -5.17
CA ALA A 122 9.85 9.71 -5.45
C ALA A 122 9.03 10.03 -4.18
N LEU A 123 8.74 9.04 -3.34
CA LEU A 123 8.12 9.25 -2.02
C LEU A 123 9.02 10.11 -1.12
N GLY A 124 10.32 9.82 -1.09
CA GLY A 124 11.30 10.59 -0.32
C GLY A 124 11.41 12.06 -0.77
N GLN A 125 11.28 12.32 -2.06
CA GLN A 125 11.37 13.66 -2.67
C GLN A 125 10.06 14.44 -2.63
N LEU A 126 8.94 13.80 -2.30
CA LEU A 126 7.62 14.44 -2.25
C LEU A 126 7.65 15.63 -1.27
N THR A 127 7.28 16.82 -1.75
CA THR A 127 7.28 18.06 -0.96
C THR A 127 5.89 18.46 -0.45
N THR A 128 4.85 17.79 -0.94
CA THR A 128 3.46 18.05 -0.56
C THR A 128 3.09 17.30 0.72
N PRO A 129 2.04 17.73 1.46
CA PRO A 129 1.54 16.99 2.61
C PRO A 129 1.21 15.53 2.25
N PHE A 130 1.54 14.62 3.16
CA PHE A 130 1.34 13.19 2.98
C PHE A 130 0.58 12.60 4.16
N ALA A 131 -0.50 11.89 3.90
CA ALA A 131 -1.25 11.16 4.90
C ALA A 131 -1.34 9.69 4.52
N CYS A 132 -0.89 8.81 5.41
CA CYS A 132 -0.97 7.36 5.26
C CYS A 132 -1.90 6.77 6.32
N VAL A 133 -2.81 5.92 5.90
CA VAL A 133 -3.66 5.13 6.79
C VAL A 133 -3.44 3.66 6.49
N VAL A 134 -2.81 2.95 7.43
CA VAL A 134 -2.63 1.50 7.34
C VAL A 134 -3.99 0.84 7.51
N ILE A 135 -4.53 0.31 6.41
CA ILE A 135 -5.83 -0.37 6.40
C ILE A 135 -5.68 -1.80 6.90
N ARG A 136 -4.63 -2.52 6.42
CA ARG A 136 -4.36 -3.88 6.88
C ARG A 136 -2.86 -4.15 6.94
N LYS A 137 -2.15 -4.33 5.83
CA LYS A 137 -0.75 -4.75 5.78
C LYS A 137 0.18 -3.58 5.52
N ALA A 138 1.30 -3.53 6.23
CA ALA A 138 2.39 -2.60 5.96
C ALA A 138 3.73 -3.31 6.23
N PHE A 139 4.15 -4.19 5.31
CA PHE A 139 5.32 -5.04 5.52
C PHE A 139 6.49 -4.69 4.62
N GLY A 140 7.68 -5.02 5.12
CA GLY A 140 8.94 -4.89 4.42
C GLY A 140 9.29 -3.45 4.06
N VAL A 141 10.19 -3.28 3.10
CA VAL A 141 10.70 -1.96 2.68
C VAL A 141 9.60 -1.12 2.03
N ALA A 142 8.72 -1.71 1.21
CA ALA A 142 7.63 -0.99 0.56
C ALA A 142 6.63 -0.44 1.60
N GLY A 143 6.24 -1.23 2.61
CA GLY A 143 5.37 -0.77 3.70
C GLY A 143 6.05 0.27 4.61
N ALA A 144 7.36 0.13 4.86
CA ALA A 144 8.11 1.10 5.67
C ALA A 144 8.34 2.44 4.98
N ALA A 145 8.36 2.48 3.65
CA ALA A 145 8.64 3.67 2.84
C ALA A 145 7.62 4.80 3.05
N ASN A 146 6.43 4.47 3.52
CA ASN A 146 5.36 5.41 3.77
C ASN A 146 5.49 6.16 5.11
N ASN A 147 6.58 5.91 5.84
CA ASN A 147 6.95 6.64 7.04
C ASN A 147 7.99 7.71 6.68
N LYS A 148 7.52 8.92 6.37
CA LYS A 148 8.41 10.06 6.04
C LYS A 148 8.68 10.89 7.31
N PRO A 149 9.80 10.67 8.00
CA PRO A 149 10.13 11.47 9.18
C PRO A 149 10.45 12.92 8.79
N GLY A 150 9.93 13.87 9.55
CA GLY A 150 10.38 15.25 9.50
C GLY A 150 9.65 16.20 8.57
N TYR A 151 8.64 15.80 7.85
CA TYR A 151 7.80 16.68 7.04
C TYR A 151 6.30 16.47 7.32
N ARG A 152 5.43 17.34 6.83
CA ARG A 152 3.97 17.32 7.02
C ARG A 152 3.35 15.96 6.65
N SER A 153 3.71 14.91 7.38
CA SER A 153 3.20 13.57 7.20
C SER A 153 2.41 13.13 8.43
N LEU A 154 1.27 12.50 8.17
CA LEU A 154 0.42 11.89 9.18
C LEU A 154 0.35 10.40 8.88
N ARG A 155 0.52 9.56 9.89
CA ARG A 155 0.33 8.12 9.77
C ARG A 155 -0.59 7.61 10.85
N TYR A 156 -1.62 6.92 10.43
CA TYR A 156 -2.61 6.28 11.29
C TYR A 156 -2.75 4.81 10.90
N ALA A 157 -3.31 4.00 11.76
CA ALA A 157 -3.68 2.64 11.47
C ALA A 157 -5.13 2.36 11.89
N TRP A 158 -5.82 1.56 11.10
CA TRP A 158 -7.08 0.97 11.50
C TRP A 158 -6.82 -0.16 12.53
N PRO A 159 -7.85 -0.59 13.29
CA PRO A 159 -7.72 -1.75 14.19
C PRO A 159 -7.31 -3.05 13.48
N SER A 160 -7.52 -3.13 12.17
CA SER A 160 -7.08 -4.23 11.29
C SER A 160 -5.65 -4.08 10.78
N GLY A 161 -4.95 -2.99 11.15
CA GLY A 161 -3.58 -2.72 10.71
C GLY A 161 -2.58 -3.70 11.33
N ASP A 162 -1.71 -4.25 10.50
CA ASP A 162 -0.64 -5.16 10.87
C ASP A 162 0.63 -4.76 10.11
N TRP A 163 1.75 -4.57 10.83
CA TRP A 163 2.98 -4.05 10.24
C TRP A 163 4.23 -4.64 10.87
N GLY A 164 5.28 -4.76 10.08
CA GLY A 164 6.56 -5.30 10.52
C GLY A 164 7.54 -5.50 9.37
N SER A 165 8.67 -6.12 9.68
CA SER A 165 9.65 -6.50 8.67
C SER A 165 9.14 -7.63 7.78
N LEU A 166 8.47 -8.62 8.39
CA LEU A 166 7.84 -9.76 7.74
C LEU A 166 6.49 -10.03 8.43
N PRO A 167 5.49 -10.59 7.71
CA PRO A 167 4.28 -11.10 8.33
C PRO A 167 4.63 -12.20 9.33
N ILE A 168 3.94 -12.26 10.48
CA ILE A 168 4.15 -13.33 11.47
C ILE A 168 3.81 -14.68 10.83
N GLU A 169 2.66 -14.78 10.15
CA GLU A 169 2.28 -15.95 9.37
C GLU A 169 3.18 -16.09 8.12
N GLY A 170 3.93 -17.16 8.04
CA GLY A 170 4.91 -17.44 6.96
C GLY A 170 6.27 -16.76 7.13
N GLY A 171 6.38 -15.71 7.92
CA GLY A 171 7.66 -15.06 8.23
C GLY A 171 8.54 -15.91 9.14
N ILE A 172 7.94 -16.57 10.12
CA ILE A 172 8.63 -17.52 11.00
C ILE A 172 9.15 -18.71 10.21
N GLU A 173 8.32 -19.30 9.32
CA GLU A 173 8.72 -20.42 8.46
C GLU A 173 9.90 -20.07 7.54
N VAL A 174 9.96 -18.83 7.06
CA VAL A 174 11.07 -18.38 6.20
C VAL A 174 12.32 -18.02 7.01
N ALA A 175 12.16 -17.33 8.14
CA ALA A 175 13.28 -16.87 8.98
C ALA A 175 13.94 -18.01 9.76
N TYR A 176 13.16 -19.00 10.18
CA TYR A 176 13.60 -20.11 11.06
C TYR A 176 13.44 -21.48 10.39
N LYS A 177 13.46 -21.53 9.04
CA LYS A 177 13.26 -22.76 8.29
C LYS A 177 14.18 -23.91 8.74
N GLN A 178 15.43 -23.58 9.08
CA GLN A 178 16.42 -24.55 9.51
C GLN A 178 16.17 -25.00 10.94
N ASP A 179 15.84 -24.06 11.82
CA ASP A 179 15.53 -24.33 13.22
C ASP A 179 14.24 -25.15 13.37
N LEU A 180 13.22 -24.85 12.52
CA LEU A 180 11.98 -25.63 12.46
C LEU A 180 12.16 -27.02 11.89
N ALA A 181 13.11 -27.21 10.98
CA ALA A 181 13.43 -28.53 10.43
C ALA A 181 14.18 -29.42 11.43
N ASP A 182 14.93 -28.80 12.35
CA ASP A 182 15.70 -29.46 13.40
C ASP A 182 14.92 -29.62 14.72
N ALA A 183 13.72 -29.04 14.82
CA ALA A 183 12.87 -29.13 16.00
C ALA A 183 12.14 -30.49 16.08
N ASP A 184 12.17 -31.12 17.24
CA ASP A 184 11.46 -32.40 17.50
C ASP A 184 9.93 -32.25 17.45
N ASP A 185 9.40 -31.01 17.63
CA ASP A 185 7.98 -30.64 17.52
C ASP A 185 7.86 -29.22 16.93
N PRO A 186 7.60 -29.10 15.62
CA PRO A 186 7.51 -27.81 14.94
C PRO A 186 6.24 -26.98 15.30
N GLU A 187 5.29 -27.54 16.08
CA GLU A 187 4.08 -26.85 16.54
C GLU A 187 4.16 -26.38 18.01
N SER A 188 5.27 -26.65 18.72
CA SER A 188 5.49 -26.26 20.13
C SER A 188 6.15 -24.82 20.23
#